data_90b97ae3cb474e2dbbc58699d2d76af6
#
_entry.id   90b97ae3cb474e2dbbc58699d2d76af6
#
_cell.length_a   1.000
_cell.length_b   1.000
_cell.length_c   1.000
_cell.angle_alpha   90.00
_cell.angle_beta   90.00
_cell.angle_gamma   90.00
#
_symmetry.space_group_name_H-M   'P 1'
#
loop_
_entity.id
_entity.type
_entity.pdbx_description
1 polymer ?
#
loop_
_entity_poly.entity_id
_entity_poly.type
_entity_poly.pdbx_seq_one_letter_code
_entity_poly.pdbx_strand_id
1 'polypeptide(L)'
;MLQFPGVAHDGRPIGELAPDEWRALLEPVPRAGYTALEVPSSWIRLADLESSRRREFADVLASLGLSVPGLSVVRESVIHPVNAARNLDFSHRTIDAAAELGVPLVCFGLHDKLLPRQQEVQWFWTVEGTQESPDPDVRELAVRSYRELGQHAASLGLQISLELYEDGYLGSADGAVRFLEDIDEPAVGLNPDLGNLIRQQRPIDTWEYMVATTLPHANYWHVKNYSRLENPEAGIVLTHPTPLELGIINYRDAVRYAIAHGFSGAFVVEHYGGDGLSVGATNEAYLRSILPPQTV
;
A
#
# COMPACT_ATOMS: atom_id res chain seq x y z
N MET A 1 -6.03 -6.92 -2.40
CA MET A 1 -6.51 -6.52 -3.75
C MET A 1 -5.64 -7.01 -4.91
N LEU A 2 -4.43 -7.47 -4.70
CA LEU A 2 -3.59 -8.10 -5.75
C LEU A 2 -4.25 -9.32 -6.43
N GLN A 3 -5.30 -9.85 -5.81
CA GLN A 3 -6.07 -11.00 -6.33
C GLN A 3 -7.07 -10.63 -7.44
N PHE A 4 -7.38 -9.35 -7.58
CA PHE A 4 -8.36 -8.90 -8.55
C PHE A 4 -7.65 -8.17 -9.71
N PRO A 5 -7.70 -8.73 -10.94
CA PRO A 5 -7.10 -8.07 -12.10
C PRO A 5 -7.86 -6.77 -12.43
N GLY A 6 -7.15 -5.78 -12.96
CA GLY A 6 -7.75 -4.49 -13.39
C GLY A 6 -8.63 -4.60 -14.64
N VAL A 7 -8.75 -5.80 -15.20
CA VAL A 7 -9.61 -6.11 -16.35
C VAL A 7 -10.47 -7.34 -16.07
N ALA A 8 -11.68 -7.33 -16.55
CA ALA A 8 -12.61 -8.44 -16.47
C ALA A 8 -12.23 -9.56 -17.46
N HIS A 9 -12.88 -10.72 -17.37
CA HIS A 9 -12.65 -11.88 -18.25
C HIS A 9 -12.84 -11.58 -19.74
N ASP A 10 -13.72 -10.64 -20.07
CA ASP A 10 -14.00 -10.18 -21.43
C ASP A 10 -13.09 -9.05 -21.90
N GLY A 11 -12.10 -8.64 -21.08
CA GLY A 11 -11.13 -7.60 -21.38
C GLY A 11 -11.58 -6.16 -21.05
N ARG A 12 -12.80 -5.98 -20.55
CA ARG A 12 -13.25 -4.63 -20.12
C ARG A 12 -12.50 -4.17 -18.86
N PRO A 13 -12.12 -2.89 -18.75
CA PRO A 13 -11.68 -2.30 -17.49
C PRO A 13 -12.73 -2.50 -16.38
N ILE A 14 -12.29 -2.73 -15.15
CA ILE A 14 -13.22 -2.92 -14.01
C ILE A 14 -14.15 -1.73 -13.82
N GLY A 15 -13.70 -0.51 -14.10
CA GLY A 15 -14.53 0.70 -14.01
C GLY A 15 -15.72 0.75 -14.97
N GLU A 16 -15.71 -0.07 -16.03
CA GLU A 16 -16.80 -0.16 -17.04
C GLU A 16 -17.86 -1.22 -16.71
N LEU A 17 -17.64 -2.04 -15.69
CA LEU A 17 -18.57 -3.10 -15.28
C LEU A 17 -19.86 -2.51 -14.70
N ALA A 18 -20.99 -3.19 -14.92
CA ALA A 18 -22.25 -2.85 -14.27
C ALA A 18 -22.22 -3.15 -12.75
N PRO A 19 -23.07 -2.52 -11.95
CA PRO A 19 -23.09 -2.75 -10.48
C PRO A 19 -23.26 -4.23 -10.08
N ASP A 20 -24.06 -5.00 -10.81
CA ASP A 20 -24.25 -6.43 -10.53
C ASP A 20 -22.99 -7.25 -10.84
N GLU A 21 -22.21 -6.84 -11.84
CA GLU A 21 -20.92 -7.47 -12.18
C GLU A 21 -19.86 -7.14 -11.09
N TRP A 22 -19.82 -5.89 -10.58
CA TRP A 22 -19.00 -5.55 -9.42
C TRP A 22 -19.37 -6.37 -8.19
N ARG A 23 -20.69 -6.51 -7.91
CA ARG A 23 -21.18 -7.32 -6.81
C ARG A 23 -20.71 -8.77 -6.92
N ALA A 24 -20.89 -9.40 -8.08
CA ALA A 24 -20.49 -10.78 -8.32
C ALA A 24 -18.97 -10.97 -8.13
N LEU A 25 -18.15 -9.99 -8.59
CA LEU A 25 -16.70 -10.00 -8.43
C LEU A 25 -16.27 -9.89 -6.97
N LEU A 26 -16.96 -9.09 -6.17
CA LEU A 26 -16.60 -8.79 -4.77
C LEU A 26 -17.24 -9.76 -3.75
N GLU A 27 -18.27 -10.51 -4.12
CA GLU A 27 -18.96 -11.44 -3.22
C GLU A 27 -18.04 -12.43 -2.47
N PRO A 28 -16.92 -12.92 -3.04
CA PRO A 28 -15.98 -13.77 -2.31
C PRO A 28 -15.33 -13.07 -1.10
N VAL A 29 -15.20 -11.73 -1.11
CA VAL A 29 -14.51 -10.97 -0.07
C VAL A 29 -15.22 -11.11 1.30
N PRO A 30 -16.51 -10.72 1.46
CA PRO A 30 -17.19 -10.91 2.75
C PRO A 30 -17.38 -12.38 3.10
N ARG A 31 -17.48 -13.29 2.12
CA ARG A 31 -17.53 -14.74 2.39
C ARG A 31 -16.23 -15.27 3.01
N ALA A 32 -15.08 -14.66 2.67
CA ALA A 32 -13.80 -14.98 3.29
C ALA A 32 -13.63 -14.36 4.70
N GLY A 33 -14.59 -13.56 5.16
CA GLY A 33 -14.59 -12.96 6.50
C GLY A 33 -14.19 -11.48 6.56
N TYR A 34 -13.82 -10.87 5.44
CA TYR A 34 -13.43 -9.46 5.42
C TYR A 34 -14.63 -8.51 5.60
N THR A 35 -14.41 -7.46 6.36
CA THR A 35 -15.36 -6.36 6.55
C THR A 35 -14.91 -5.05 5.89
N ALA A 36 -13.70 -5.04 5.34
CA ALA A 36 -13.11 -3.89 4.69
C ALA A 36 -12.18 -4.32 3.57
N LEU A 37 -11.97 -3.44 2.59
CA LEU A 37 -10.97 -3.62 1.55
C LEU A 37 -10.37 -2.28 1.13
N GLU A 38 -9.08 -2.26 0.87
CA GLU A 38 -8.42 -1.15 0.19
C GLU A 38 -8.68 -1.23 -1.31
N VAL A 39 -8.89 -0.07 -1.95
CA VAL A 39 -9.16 0.01 -3.39
C VAL A 39 -7.95 0.62 -4.11
N PRO A 40 -7.11 -0.21 -4.77
CA PRO A 40 -5.96 0.29 -5.51
C PRO A 40 -6.35 0.76 -6.93
N SER A 41 -5.66 1.79 -7.40
CA SER A 41 -5.82 2.32 -8.77
C SER A 41 -5.43 1.32 -9.87
N SER A 42 -4.64 0.31 -9.52
CA SER A 42 -4.31 -0.80 -10.42
C SER A 42 -5.47 -1.75 -10.69
N TRP A 43 -6.50 -1.74 -9.83
CA TRP A 43 -7.71 -2.54 -9.99
C TRP A 43 -8.85 -1.69 -10.57
N ILE A 44 -9.20 -0.57 -9.93
CA ILE A 44 -10.21 0.37 -10.43
C ILE A 44 -9.74 1.81 -10.21
N ARG A 45 -9.78 2.61 -11.26
CA ARG A 45 -9.34 4.01 -11.25
C ARG A 45 -10.52 4.91 -10.88
N LEU A 46 -10.89 4.95 -9.59
CA LEU A 46 -12.05 5.71 -9.10
C LEU A 46 -11.97 7.19 -9.47
N ALA A 47 -10.77 7.78 -9.51
CA ALA A 47 -10.55 9.17 -9.93
C ALA A 47 -10.94 9.46 -11.39
N ASP A 48 -10.96 8.44 -12.25
CA ASP A 48 -11.31 8.57 -13.67
C ASP A 48 -12.80 8.26 -13.93
N LEU A 49 -13.55 7.84 -12.91
CA LEU A 49 -14.99 7.60 -13.03
C LEU A 49 -15.79 8.89 -12.79
N GLU A 50 -16.94 8.99 -13.43
CA GLU A 50 -17.93 9.99 -13.10
C GLU A 50 -18.47 9.80 -11.66
N SER A 51 -18.85 10.90 -11.00
CA SER A 51 -19.36 10.89 -9.62
C SER A 51 -20.52 9.91 -9.40
N SER A 52 -21.45 9.79 -10.37
CA SER A 52 -22.54 8.81 -10.31
C SER A 52 -22.03 7.37 -10.25
N ARG A 53 -20.98 7.05 -11.04
CA ARG A 53 -20.39 5.72 -11.09
C ARG A 53 -19.63 5.39 -9.80
N ARG A 54 -18.94 6.38 -9.22
CA ARG A 54 -18.30 6.23 -7.90
C ARG A 54 -19.31 5.89 -6.83
N ARG A 55 -20.47 6.57 -6.81
CA ARG A 55 -21.56 6.28 -5.87
C ARG A 55 -22.16 4.90 -6.07
N GLU A 56 -22.43 4.48 -7.31
CA GLU A 56 -22.88 3.10 -7.60
C GLU A 56 -21.90 2.05 -7.07
N PHE A 57 -20.59 2.29 -7.23
CA PHE A 57 -19.56 1.39 -6.69
C PHE A 57 -19.57 1.36 -5.16
N ALA A 58 -19.69 2.52 -4.49
CA ALA A 58 -19.82 2.61 -3.03
C ALA A 58 -21.07 1.91 -2.53
N ASP A 59 -22.20 2.04 -3.23
CA ASP A 59 -23.45 1.34 -2.89
C ASP A 59 -23.29 -0.18 -2.98
N VAL A 60 -22.54 -0.67 -3.98
CA VAL A 60 -22.21 -2.10 -4.09
C VAL A 60 -21.40 -2.56 -2.88
N LEU A 61 -20.34 -1.83 -2.51
CA LEU A 61 -19.53 -2.15 -1.33
C LEU A 61 -20.36 -2.15 -0.05
N ALA A 62 -21.16 -1.10 0.18
CA ALA A 62 -22.02 -0.98 1.34
C ALA A 62 -23.03 -2.14 1.42
N SER A 63 -23.61 -2.55 0.28
CA SER A 63 -24.56 -3.67 0.22
C SER A 63 -23.92 -5.04 0.53
N LEU A 64 -22.61 -5.13 0.40
CA LEU A 64 -21.80 -6.30 0.78
C LEU A 64 -21.25 -6.21 2.21
N GLY A 65 -21.56 -5.12 2.94
CA GLY A 65 -21.04 -4.87 4.28
C GLY A 65 -19.55 -4.55 4.31
N LEU A 66 -19.00 -4.03 3.20
CA LEU A 66 -17.59 -3.71 3.06
C LEU A 66 -17.34 -2.21 3.22
N SER A 67 -16.44 -1.84 4.13
CA SER A 67 -15.91 -0.48 4.25
C SER A 67 -14.59 -0.31 3.46
N VAL A 68 -14.20 0.96 3.23
CA VAL A 68 -12.96 1.29 2.54
C VAL A 68 -12.09 2.14 3.47
N PRO A 69 -11.05 1.56 4.10
CA PRO A 69 -10.15 2.29 4.98
C PRO A 69 -9.18 3.22 4.24
N GLY A 70 -8.94 2.96 2.96
CA GLY A 70 -8.06 3.76 2.12
C GLY A 70 -8.21 3.44 0.64
N LEU A 71 -7.87 4.42 -0.21
CA LEU A 71 -7.56 4.21 -1.62
C LEU A 71 -6.04 4.15 -1.77
N SER A 72 -5.53 3.40 -2.76
CA SER A 72 -4.09 3.44 -3.05
C SER A 72 -3.79 3.78 -4.51
N VAL A 73 -2.84 4.68 -4.71
CA VAL A 73 -2.33 5.07 -6.03
C VAL A 73 -1.07 4.26 -6.31
N VAL A 74 -1.20 3.30 -7.22
CA VAL A 74 -0.15 2.34 -7.51
C VAL A 74 0.55 2.67 -8.83
N ARG A 75 1.88 2.81 -8.80
CA ARG A 75 2.75 3.01 -9.99
C ARG A 75 2.42 4.25 -10.83
N GLU A 76 1.99 5.30 -10.16
CA GLU A 76 1.78 6.64 -10.74
C GLU A 76 2.67 7.66 -10.00
N SER A 77 3.99 7.41 -10.03
CA SER A 77 4.99 8.22 -9.32
C SER A 77 4.95 9.69 -9.75
N VAL A 78 4.91 10.60 -8.78
CA VAL A 78 4.95 12.05 -8.99
C VAL A 78 6.30 12.58 -9.48
N ILE A 79 7.32 11.72 -9.50
CA ILE A 79 8.65 12.01 -10.04
C ILE A 79 8.95 11.22 -11.33
N HIS A 80 7.96 10.61 -11.95
CA HIS A 80 8.15 9.89 -13.21
C HIS A 80 8.70 10.84 -14.28
N PRO A 81 9.81 10.53 -14.97
CA PRO A 81 10.51 11.48 -15.85
C PRO A 81 9.67 12.16 -16.94
N VAL A 82 8.59 11.48 -17.37
CA VAL A 82 7.72 11.97 -18.46
C VAL A 82 6.32 12.32 -17.96
N ASN A 83 5.82 11.62 -16.94
CA ASN A 83 4.41 11.67 -16.55
C ASN A 83 4.17 12.36 -15.19
N ALA A 84 5.18 12.97 -14.57
CA ALA A 84 5.08 13.55 -13.22
C ALA A 84 3.83 14.45 -13.05
N ALA A 85 3.63 15.40 -13.94
CA ALA A 85 2.49 16.34 -13.88
C ALA A 85 1.13 15.62 -14.01
N ARG A 86 1.03 14.65 -14.94
CA ARG A 86 -0.19 13.84 -15.10
C ARG A 86 -0.47 12.99 -13.86
N ASN A 87 0.57 12.41 -13.28
CA ASN A 87 0.45 11.55 -12.11
C ASN A 87 0.09 12.38 -10.86
N LEU A 88 0.62 13.60 -10.76
CA LEU A 88 0.23 14.55 -9.70
C LEU A 88 -1.26 14.95 -9.83
N ASP A 89 -1.72 15.30 -11.04
CA ASP A 89 -3.13 15.57 -11.32
C ASP A 89 -4.02 14.37 -10.93
N PHE A 90 -3.64 13.17 -11.34
CA PHE A 90 -4.37 11.95 -10.97
C PHE A 90 -4.41 11.74 -9.46
N SER A 91 -3.33 12.05 -8.75
CA SER A 91 -3.26 11.97 -7.29
C SER A 91 -4.22 12.95 -6.63
N HIS A 92 -4.29 14.19 -7.10
CA HIS A 92 -5.28 15.18 -6.63
C HIS A 92 -6.71 14.70 -6.86
N ARG A 93 -7.03 14.23 -8.06
CA ARG A 93 -8.37 13.69 -8.36
C ARG A 93 -8.71 12.44 -7.55
N THR A 94 -7.71 11.65 -7.12
CA THR A 94 -7.92 10.50 -6.24
C THR A 94 -8.26 10.97 -4.82
N ILE A 95 -7.64 12.04 -4.33
CA ILE A 95 -7.99 12.66 -3.04
C ILE A 95 -9.42 13.20 -3.09
N ASP A 96 -9.82 13.89 -4.17
CA ASP A 96 -11.19 14.36 -4.35
C ASP A 96 -12.20 13.22 -4.38
N ALA A 97 -11.88 12.13 -5.07
CA ALA A 97 -12.73 10.93 -5.11
C ALA A 97 -12.84 10.26 -3.73
N ALA A 98 -11.75 10.22 -2.96
CA ALA A 98 -11.76 9.71 -1.59
C ALA A 98 -12.67 10.57 -0.69
N ALA A 99 -12.57 11.89 -0.78
CA ALA A 99 -13.43 12.81 -0.05
C ALA A 99 -14.92 12.63 -0.40
N GLU A 100 -15.25 12.51 -1.71
CA GLU A 100 -16.62 12.27 -2.17
C GLU A 100 -17.19 10.95 -1.62
N LEU A 101 -16.35 9.92 -1.49
CA LEU A 101 -16.75 8.59 -1.03
C LEU A 101 -16.69 8.43 0.51
N GLY A 102 -16.24 9.46 1.23
CA GLY A 102 -16.04 9.38 2.69
C GLY A 102 -14.89 8.45 3.09
N VAL A 103 -13.92 8.21 2.20
CA VAL A 103 -12.71 7.43 2.48
C VAL A 103 -11.68 8.32 3.16
N PRO A 104 -11.19 7.97 4.36
CA PRO A 104 -10.42 8.89 5.20
C PRO A 104 -8.97 9.10 4.76
N LEU A 105 -8.44 8.23 3.89
CA LEU A 105 -7.02 8.18 3.58
C LEU A 105 -6.75 7.77 2.14
N VAL A 106 -5.69 8.35 1.55
CA VAL A 106 -5.12 7.87 0.27
C VAL A 106 -3.66 7.46 0.49
N CYS A 107 -3.34 6.22 0.14
CA CYS A 107 -1.98 5.71 0.18
C CYS A 107 -1.27 5.96 -1.17
N PHE A 108 -0.05 6.44 -1.11
CA PHE A 108 0.80 6.72 -2.26
C PHE A 108 2.16 6.06 -2.10
N GLY A 109 2.90 5.97 -3.20
CA GLY A 109 4.30 5.56 -3.21
C GLY A 109 5.06 6.25 -4.33
N LEU A 110 6.40 6.17 -4.27
CA LEU A 110 7.29 6.71 -5.31
C LEU A 110 7.69 5.65 -6.35
N HIS A 111 7.07 4.46 -6.29
CA HIS A 111 7.36 3.37 -7.21
C HIS A 111 6.75 3.61 -8.59
N ASP A 112 7.57 3.37 -9.60
CA ASP A 112 7.20 3.43 -11.01
C ASP A 112 6.73 2.07 -11.55
N LYS A 113 6.37 2.04 -12.84
CA LYS A 113 6.07 0.80 -13.55
C LYS A 113 7.26 -0.13 -13.52
N LEU A 114 6.99 -1.44 -13.44
CA LEU A 114 8.02 -2.46 -13.50
C LEU A 114 8.84 -2.34 -14.78
N LEU A 115 10.15 -2.41 -14.63
CA LEU A 115 11.08 -2.48 -15.76
C LEU A 115 10.89 -3.80 -16.54
N PRO A 116 11.22 -3.86 -17.84
CA PRO A 116 11.09 -5.08 -18.62
C PRO A 116 11.68 -6.31 -17.93
N ARG A 117 12.90 -6.19 -17.36
CA ARG A 117 13.56 -7.29 -16.63
C ARG A 117 12.77 -7.77 -15.39
N GLN A 118 12.00 -6.89 -14.76
CA GLN A 118 11.15 -7.25 -13.63
C GLN A 118 9.86 -7.97 -14.06
N GLN A 119 9.39 -7.70 -15.29
CA GLN A 119 8.20 -8.35 -15.86
C GLN A 119 8.49 -9.78 -16.36
N GLU A 120 9.75 -10.11 -16.61
CA GLU A 120 10.19 -11.42 -17.12
C GLU A 120 10.36 -12.47 -16.01
N VAL A 121 10.33 -12.06 -14.72
CA VAL A 121 10.52 -12.96 -13.57
C VAL A 121 9.24 -13.13 -12.78
N GLN A 122 9.07 -14.28 -12.13
CA GLN A 122 7.89 -14.56 -11.31
C GLN A 122 7.74 -13.56 -10.15
N TRP A 123 8.85 -13.21 -9.50
CA TRP A 123 8.89 -12.27 -8.40
C TRP A 123 9.72 -11.06 -8.80
N PHE A 124 9.06 -9.97 -9.16
CA PHE A 124 9.73 -8.78 -9.71
C PHE A 124 10.82 -8.19 -8.78
N TRP A 125 10.70 -8.36 -7.48
CA TRP A 125 11.70 -7.88 -6.51
C TRP A 125 12.98 -8.71 -6.47
N THR A 126 13.06 -9.84 -7.19
CA THR A 126 14.30 -10.64 -7.29
C THR A 126 15.30 -10.08 -8.30
N VAL A 127 14.90 -9.03 -9.01
CA VAL A 127 15.76 -8.25 -9.90
C VAL A 127 15.63 -6.77 -9.56
N GLU A 128 16.71 -6.05 -9.78
CA GLU A 128 16.80 -4.64 -9.41
C GLU A 128 15.77 -3.79 -10.17
N GLY A 129 15.03 -2.96 -9.42
CA GLY A 129 14.08 -1.98 -9.94
C GLY A 129 14.70 -0.61 -10.24
N THR A 130 13.86 0.42 -10.32
CA THR A 130 14.28 1.80 -10.50
C THR A 130 14.89 2.31 -9.19
N GLN A 131 16.15 2.75 -9.26
CA GLN A 131 16.86 3.27 -8.10
C GLN A 131 16.50 4.72 -7.80
N GLU A 132 16.73 5.13 -6.55
CA GLU A 132 16.67 6.54 -6.14
C GLU A 132 17.53 7.42 -7.04
N SER A 133 16.97 8.51 -7.53
CA SER A 133 17.71 9.49 -8.31
C SER A 133 18.70 10.23 -7.40
N PRO A 134 19.99 10.33 -7.79
CA PRO A 134 20.95 11.15 -7.08
C PRO A 134 20.75 12.66 -7.30
N ASP A 135 19.88 13.05 -8.22
CA ASP A 135 19.59 14.43 -8.56
C ASP A 135 18.77 15.09 -7.45
N PRO A 136 19.29 16.13 -6.77
CA PRO A 136 18.58 16.83 -5.73
C PRO A 136 17.27 17.49 -6.20
N ASP A 137 17.19 17.90 -7.47
CA ASP A 137 15.98 18.52 -8.03
C ASP A 137 14.83 17.52 -8.11
N VAL A 138 15.13 16.23 -8.37
CA VAL A 138 14.12 15.15 -8.36
C VAL A 138 13.60 14.91 -6.95
N ARG A 139 14.48 14.91 -5.94
CA ARG A 139 14.08 14.79 -4.53
C ARG A 139 13.24 15.99 -4.12
N GLU A 140 13.62 17.20 -4.47
CA GLU A 140 12.87 18.42 -4.17
C GLU A 140 11.47 18.38 -4.83
N LEU A 141 11.40 17.90 -6.07
CA LEU A 141 10.11 17.69 -6.75
C LEU A 141 9.22 16.73 -5.98
N ALA A 142 9.75 15.59 -5.51
CA ALA A 142 9.00 14.62 -4.70
C ALA A 142 8.46 15.25 -3.41
N VAL A 143 9.33 15.94 -2.66
CA VAL A 143 8.97 16.62 -1.40
C VAL A 143 7.87 17.64 -1.62
N ARG A 144 8.02 18.52 -2.61
CA ARG A 144 7.00 19.54 -2.94
C ARG A 144 5.65 18.91 -3.32
N SER A 145 5.69 17.89 -4.17
CA SER A 145 4.48 17.21 -4.63
C SER A 145 3.72 16.58 -3.46
N TYR A 146 4.40 15.88 -2.55
CA TYR A 146 3.70 15.28 -1.41
C TYR A 146 3.29 16.29 -0.35
N ARG A 147 4.00 17.40 -0.19
CA ARG A 147 3.52 18.52 0.63
C ARG A 147 2.23 19.11 0.07
N GLU A 148 2.17 19.35 -1.25
CA GLU A 148 0.99 19.84 -1.95
C GLU A 148 -0.20 18.88 -1.81
N LEU A 149 0.02 17.58 -2.02
CA LEU A 149 -1.01 16.55 -1.86
C LEU A 149 -1.49 16.46 -0.41
N GLY A 150 -0.57 16.56 0.57
CA GLY A 150 -0.91 16.58 2.00
C GLY A 150 -1.78 17.77 2.38
N GLN A 151 -1.44 18.96 1.91
CA GLN A 151 -2.24 20.18 2.11
C GLN A 151 -3.63 20.06 1.48
N HIS A 152 -3.71 19.48 0.27
CA HIS A 152 -4.99 19.22 -0.38
C HIS A 152 -5.83 18.23 0.46
N ALA A 153 -5.27 17.10 0.87
CA ALA A 153 -5.95 16.12 1.72
C ALA A 153 -6.44 16.75 3.03
N ALA A 154 -5.56 17.51 3.72
CA ALA A 154 -5.90 18.23 4.95
C ALA A 154 -7.09 19.19 4.76
N SER A 155 -7.15 19.91 3.63
CA SER A 155 -8.25 20.84 3.32
C SER A 155 -9.61 20.15 3.20
N LEU A 156 -9.61 18.83 2.92
CA LEU A 156 -10.80 17.98 2.81
C LEU A 156 -11.01 17.09 4.06
N GLY A 157 -10.17 17.24 5.08
CA GLY A 157 -10.24 16.44 6.31
C GLY A 157 -9.71 15.01 6.16
N LEU A 158 -8.89 14.75 5.13
CA LEU A 158 -8.28 13.46 4.86
C LEU A 158 -6.80 13.45 5.25
N GLN A 159 -6.24 12.24 5.27
CA GLN A 159 -4.80 12.02 5.39
C GLN A 159 -4.25 11.35 4.14
N ILE A 160 -2.94 11.47 3.92
CA ILE A 160 -2.21 10.64 2.99
C ILE A 160 -1.17 9.79 3.74
N SER A 161 -0.84 8.65 3.17
CA SER A 161 0.16 7.74 3.70
C SER A 161 1.16 7.36 2.61
N LEU A 162 2.44 7.32 2.94
CA LEU A 162 3.51 6.97 2.01
C LEU A 162 3.95 5.53 2.26
N GLU A 163 3.72 4.66 1.29
CA GLU A 163 4.11 3.26 1.36
C GLU A 163 5.61 3.10 1.16
N LEU A 164 6.26 2.44 2.13
CA LEU A 164 7.63 2.00 1.98
C LEU A 164 7.70 0.92 0.90
N TYR A 165 8.65 1.08 -0.03
CA TYR A 165 8.78 0.21 -1.17
C TYR A 165 10.25 0.05 -1.54
N GLU A 166 10.67 -1.17 -1.91
CA GLU A 166 12.03 -1.40 -2.38
C GLU A 166 12.37 -0.45 -3.53
N ASP A 167 13.60 0.01 -3.53
CA ASP A 167 14.13 0.98 -4.49
C ASP A 167 13.52 2.39 -4.35
N GLY A 168 14.34 3.42 -4.34
CA GLY A 168 13.94 4.82 -4.21
C GLY A 168 13.94 5.37 -2.78
N TYR A 169 13.41 6.58 -2.60
CA TYR A 169 13.47 7.35 -1.34
C TYR A 169 12.77 6.69 -0.16
N LEU A 170 11.84 5.79 -0.40
CA LEU A 170 11.09 5.03 0.59
C LEU A 170 11.65 3.60 0.77
N GLY A 171 12.82 3.30 0.21
CA GLY A 171 13.42 1.97 0.17
C GLY A 171 14.25 1.58 1.41
N SER A 172 14.24 2.39 2.46
CA SER A 172 14.82 2.09 3.78
C SER A 172 14.05 2.81 4.88
N ALA A 173 14.13 2.32 6.11
CA ALA A 173 13.46 2.92 7.26
C ALA A 173 13.90 4.37 7.48
N ASP A 174 15.22 4.60 7.58
CA ASP A 174 15.76 5.95 7.76
C ASP A 174 15.47 6.88 6.57
N GLY A 175 15.52 6.34 5.34
CA GLY A 175 15.21 7.11 4.13
C GLY A 175 13.77 7.62 4.15
N ALA A 176 12.83 6.75 4.52
CA ALA A 176 11.41 7.09 4.61
C ALA A 176 11.14 8.16 5.67
N VAL A 177 11.74 8.03 6.86
CA VAL A 177 11.56 9.03 7.93
C VAL A 177 12.15 10.38 7.52
N ARG A 178 13.40 10.41 7.00
CA ARG A 178 13.99 11.66 6.48
C ARG A 178 13.16 12.28 5.36
N PHE A 179 12.56 11.46 4.50
CA PHE A 179 11.71 11.97 3.43
C PHE A 179 10.42 12.58 3.98
N LEU A 180 9.82 11.95 4.99
CA LEU A 180 8.65 12.50 5.69
C LEU A 180 8.98 13.82 6.42
N GLU A 181 10.13 13.90 7.10
CA GLU A 181 10.62 15.11 7.74
C GLU A 181 10.81 16.27 6.76
N ASP A 182 11.35 15.99 5.56
CA ASP A 182 11.50 17.00 4.50
C ASP A 182 10.15 17.48 3.94
N ILE A 183 9.13 16.61 3.89
CA ILE A 183 7.76 16.98 3.48
C ILE A 183 7.18 17.96 4.47
N ASP A 184 7.36 17.76 5.78
CA ASP A 184 6.91 18.63 6.88
C ASP A 184 5.44 19.06 6.72
N GLU A 185 4.54 18.08 6.55
CA GLU A 185 3.09 18.28 6.42
C GLU A 185 2.34 17.30 7.33
N PRO A 186 1.60 17.78 8.35
CA PRO A 186 0.96 16.92 9.36
C PRO A 186 -0.07 15.90 8.81
N ALA A 187 -0.65 16.17 7.64
CA ALA A 187 -1.59 15.25 7.00
C ALA A 187 -0.89 14.08 6.30
N VAL A 188 0.44 14.08 6.24
CA VAL A 188 1.24 13.01 5.62
C VAL A 188 1.82 12.12 6.70
N GLY A 189 1.58 10.81 6.58
CA GLY A 189 2.18 9.78 7.43
C GLY A 189 2.85 8.68 6.60
N LEU A 190 3.34 7.66 7.29
CA LEU A 190 3.92 6.48 6.64
C LEU A 190 2.95 5.30 6.65
N ASN A 191 3.02 4.52 5.57
CA ASN A 191 2.59 3.15 5.51
C ASN A 191 3.84 2.26 5.53
N PRO A 192 4.30 1.81 6.73
CA PRO A 192 5.53 1.04 6.85
C PRO A 192 5.35 -0.40 6.38
N ASP A 193 5.13 -0.59 5.08
CA ASP A 193 5.12 -1.92 4.50
C ASP A 193 6.51 -2.55 4.55
N LEU A 194 6.84 -3.09 5.72
CA LEU A 194 8.15 -3.68 5.98
C LEU A 194 8.41 -4.93 5.12
N GLY A 195 7.36 -5.61 4.67
CA GLY A 195 7.51 -6.74 3.75
C GLY A 195 8.22 -6.34 2.46
N ASN A 196 7.99 -5.12 1.96
CA ASN A 196 8.69 -4.58 0.80
C ASN A 196 10.18 -4.37 1.07
N LEU A 197 10.57 -4.03 2.30
CA LEU A 197 11.98 -3.89 2.68
C LEU A 197 12.65 -5.25 2.92
N ILE A 198 11.93 -6.20 3.54
CA ILE A 198 12.42 -7.55 3.83
C ILE A 198 12.77 -8.33 2.55
N ARG A 199 12.00 -8.17 1.48
CA ARG A 199 12.18 -8.94 0.24
C ARG A 199 13.31 -8.43 -0.66
N GLN A 200 13.96 -7.30 -0.34
CA GLN A 200 15.05 -6.73 -1.12
C GLN A 200 16.23 -7.69 -1.30
N GLN A 201 16.89 -7.65 -2.46
CA GLN A 201 18.02 -8.51 -2.81
C GLN A 201 19.37 -7.94 -2.35
N ARG A 202 19.37 -7.14 -1.31
CA ARG A 202 20.56 -6.50 -0.70
C ARG A 202 20.50 -6.67 0.83
N PRO A 203 21.58 -6.39 1.56
CA PRO A 203 21.54 -6.31 3.02
C PRO A 203 20.45 -5.36 3.49
N ILE A 204 19.76 -5.75 4.55
CA ILE A 204 18.68 -4.99 5.16
C ILE A 204 18.94 -4.80 6.66
N ASP A 205 18.29 -3.79 7.24
CA ASP A 205 18.23 -3.63 8.68
C ASP A 205 17.40 -4.75 9.33
N THR A 206 17.52 -4.93 10.64
CA THR A 206 16.65 -5.86 11.35
C THR A 206 15.21 -5.35 11.34
N TRP A 207 14.24 -6.27 11.37
CA TRP A 207 12.84 -5.88 11.39
C TRP A 207 12.49 -5.05 12.64
N GLU A 208 13.14 -5.31 13.78
CA GLU A 208 12.97 -4.55 15.02
C GLU A 208 13.40 -3.09 14.84
N TYR A 209 14.54 -2.88 14.17
CA TYR A 209 15.00 -1.52 13.85
C TYR A 209 14.02 -0.81 12.92
N MET A 210 13.59 -1.48 11.84
CA MET A 210 12.61 -0.93 10.91
C MET A 210 11.30 -0.54 11.62
N VAL A 211 10.78 -1.41 12.49
CA VAL A 211 9.59 -1.17 13.32
C VAL A 211 9.79 0.06 14.22
N ALA A 212 10.91 0.09 14.96
CA ALA A 212 11.17 1.18 15.90
C ALA A 212 11.32 2.54 15.21
N THR A 213 11.87 2.54 13.99
CA THR A 213 12.12 3.75 13.21
C THR A 213 10.85 4.26 12.54
N THR A 214 10.01 3.39 11.96
CA THR A 214 8.94 3.83 11.06
C THR A 214 7.56 3.91 11.72
N LEU A 215 7.22 3.02 12.68
CA LEU A 215 5.89 2.97 13.27
C LEU A 215 5.47 4.20 14.08
N PRO A 216 6.38 4.97 14.72
CA PRO A 216 6.00 6.24 15.34
C PRO A 216 5.43 7.28 14.37
N HIS A 217 5.67 7.11 13.06
CA HIS A 217 5.22 7.98 11.98
C HIS A 217 4.08 7.39 11.15
N ALA A 218 3.61 6.18 11.51
CA ALA A 218 2.61 5.48 10.73
C ALA A 218 1.19 5.97 11.02
N ASN A 219 0.42 6.21 9.96
CA ASN A 219 -1.03 6.44 10.01
C ASN A 219 -1.85 5.35 9.29
N TYR A 220 -1.17 4.44 8.59
CA TYR A 220 -1.71 3.30 7.86
C TYR A 220 -0.67 2.19 7.86
N TRP A 221 -1.05 0.91 7.74
CA TRP A 221 -0.04 -0.15 7.77
C TRP A 221 -0.43 -1.35 6.92
N HIS A 222 0.27 -1.53 5.80
CA HIS A 222 0.25 -2.77 5.05
C HIS A 222 1.09 -3.83 5.75
N VAL A 223 0.50 -4.97 6.05
CA VAL A 223 1.16 -6.07 6.75
C VAL A 223 1.26 -7.28 5.85
N LYS A 224 2.50 -7.68 5.58
CA LYS A 224 2.86 -8.91 4.87
C LYS A 224 4.19 -9.43 5.37
N ASN A 225 4.44 -10.70 5.19
CA ASN A 225 5.67 -11.33 5.69
C ASN A 225 6.34 -12.18 4.64
N TYR A 226 7.63 -12.36 4.80
CA TYR A 226 8.48 -13.17 3.94
C TYR A 226 9.39 -14.06 4.78
N SER A 227 9.64 -15.28 4.31
CA SER A 227 10.86 -15.99 4.68
C SER A 227 12.03 -15.34 3.94
N ARG A 228 13.18 -15.24 4.59
CA ARG A 228 14.40 -14.71 4.01
C ARG A 228 15.57 -15.59 4.40
N LEU A 229 16.25 -16.12 3.40
CA LEU A 229 17.46 -16.91 3.56
C LEU A 229 18.60 -16.18 2.87
N GLU A 230 19.72 -16.04 3.59
CA GLU A 230 20.90 -15.36 3.09
C GLU A 230 22.12 -16.26 3.14
N ASN A 231 22.92 -16.18 2.08
CA ASN A 231 24.29 -16.69 2.09
C ASN A 231 25.20 -15.53 1.62
N PRO A 232 25.73 -14.73 2.57
CA PRO A 232 26.56 -13.57 2.24
C PRO A 232 27.84 -13.92 1.46
N GLU A 233 28.44 -15.10 1.75
CA GLU A 233 29.65 -15.56 1.03
C GLU A 233 29.39 -15.83 -0.44
N ALA A 234 28.19 -16.33 -0.77
CA ALA A 234 27.77 -16.60 -2.14
C ALA A 234 27.04 -15.41 -2.79
N GLY A 235 26.77 -14.33 -2.05
CA GLY A 235 25.95 -13.21 -2.53
C GLY A 235 24.50 -13.59 -2.84
N ILE A 236 23.96 -14.60 -2.14
CA ILE A 236 22.63 -15.13 -2.39
C ILE A 236 21.65 -14.60 -1.34
N VAL A 237 20.53 -14.06 -1.83
CA VAL A 237 19.34 -13.74 -1.02
C VAL A 237 18.13 -14.42 -1.68
N LEU A 238 17.41 -15.23 -0.90
CA LEU A 238 16.18 -15.88 -1.33
C LEU A 238 15.04 -15.41 -0.42
N THR A 239 13.99 -14.85 -1.02
CA THR A 239 12.81 -14.41 -0.29
C THR A 239 11.56 -15.05 -0.88
N HIS A 240 10.65 -15.47 -0.01
CA HIS A 240 9.40 -16.07 -0.42
C HIS A 240 8.25 -15.53 0.46
N PRO A 241 7.10 -15.12 -0.14
CA PRO A 241 5.93 -14.70 0.63
C PRO A 241 5.45 -15.80 1.57
N THR A 242 5.11 -15.42 2.80
CA THR A 242 4.58 -16.35 3.81
C THR A 242 3.34 -15.75 4.48
N PRO A 243 2.49 -16.56 5.10
CA PRO A 243 1.56 -16.05 6.12
C PRO A 243 2.30 -15.25 7.19
N LEU A 244 1.60 -14.33 7.85
CA LEU A 244 2.22 -13.42 8.84
C LEU A 244 2.95 -14.16 9.96
N GLU A 245 2.45 -15.32 10.38
CA GLU A 245 3.02 -16.12 11.48
C GLU A 245 4.37 -16.77 11.13
N LEU A 246 4.68 -16.95 9.82
CA LEU A 246 5.79 -17.80 9.38
C LEU A 246 6.98 -17.03 8.79
N GLY A 247 6.88 -15.72 8.62
CA GLY A 247 7.96 -14.90 8.10
C GLY A 247 8.93 -14.42 9.16
N ILE A 248 9.90 -13.59 8.76
CA ILE A 248 10.94 -13.11 9.66
C ILE A 248 10.47 -12.02 10.62
N ILE A 249 9.40 -11.28 10.28
CA ILE A 249 8.82 -10.27 11.17
C ILE A 249 7.97 -10.99 12.23
N ASN A 250 8.27 -10.76 13.51
CA ASN A 250 7.39 -11.15 14.61
C ASN A 250 6.26 -10.12 14.75
N TYR A 251 5.16 -10.34 14.06
CA TYR A 251 4.03 -9.39 14.09
C TYR A 251 3.38 -9.23 15.45
N ARG A 252 3.47 -10.23 16.34
CA ARG A 252 2.97 -10.07 17.73
C ARG A 252 3.71 -8.96 18.46
N ASP A 253 5.03 -8.91 18.33
CA ASP A 253 5.85 -7.89 18.97
C ASP A 253 5.77 -6.55 18.21
N ALA A 254 5.75 -6.58 16.87
CA ALA A 254 5.59 -5.38 16.05
C ALA A 254 4.26 -4.65 16.31
N VAL A 255 3.14 -5.39 16.37
CA VAL A 255 1.81 -4.84 16.69
C VAL A 255 1.77 -4.29 18.11
N ARG A 256 2.34 -5.01 19.08
CA ARG A 256 2.44 -4.52 20.46
C ARG A 256 3.22 -3.21 20.55
N TYR A 257 4.34 -3.13 19.83
CA TYR A 257 5.14 -1.91 19.74
C TYR A 257 4.33 -0.76 19.12
N ALA A 258 3.68 -0.98 17.97
CA ALA A 258 2.88 0.02 17.28
C ALA A 258 1.81 0.63 18.20
N ILE A 259 1.03 -0.22 18.87
CA ILE A 259 -0.05 0.22 19.78
C ILE A 259 0.52 0.98 20.97
N ALA A 260 1.62 0.52 21.55
CA ALA A 260 2.28 1.21 22.66
C ALA A 260 2.80 2.61 22.27
N HIS A 261 3.05 2.85 20.97
CA HIS A 261 3.48 4.13 20.42
C HIS A 261 2.36 4.91 19.74
N GLY A 262 1.09 4.56 20.00
CA GLY A 262 -0.07 5.35 19.60
C GLY A 262 -0.60 5.07 18.20
N PHE A 263 -0.15 4.02 17.51
CA PHE A 263 -0.73 3.64 16.23
C PHE A 263 -2.22 3.30 16.39
N SER A 264 -3.06 4.00 15.64
CA SER A 264 -4.52 3.84 15.62
C SER A 264 -5.08 3.69 14.20
N GLY A 265 -4.20 3.60 13.20
CA GLY A 265 -4.57 3.43 11.80
C GLY A 265 -5.07 2.02 11.48
N ALA A 266 -5.46 1.83 10.23
CA ALA A 266 -5.89 0.52 9.75
C ALA A 266 -4.68 -0.41 9.49
N PHE A 267 -4.87 -1.70 9.83
CA PHE A 267 -4.01 -2.79 9.35
C PHE A 267 -4.62 -3.36 8.06
N VAL A 268 -3.84 -3.43 7.02
CA VAL A 268 -4.25 -3.97 5.72
C VAL A 268 -3.38 -5.18 5.38
N VAL A 269 -4.00 -6.35 5.35
CA VAL A 269 -3.29 -7.59 4.99
C VAL A 269 -3.02 -7.61 3.50
N GLU A 270 -1.77 -7.92 3.14
CA GLU A 270 -1.34 -8.10 1.77
C GLU A 270 -0.58 -9.42 1.62
N HIS A 271 -0.76 -10.10 0.49
CA HIS A 271 -0.04 -11.32 0.20
C HIS A 271 0.20 -11.49 -1.30
N TYR A 272 1.36 -12.02 -1.65
CA TYR A 272 1.72 -12.35 -3.02
C TYR A 272 1.65 -13.86 -3.27
N GLY A 273 1.07 -14.23 -4.40
CA GLY A 273 1.01 -15.62 -4.87
C GLY A 273 -0.04 -16.50 -4.19
N GLY A 274 -0.27 -17.67 -4.77
CA GLY A 274 -1.23 -18.64 -4.29
C GLY A 274 -2.68 -18.10 -4.27
N ASP A 275 -3.48 -18.62 -3.35
CA ASP A 275 -4.81 -18.09 -3.02
C ASP A 275 -4.68 -16.98 -1.97
N GLY A 276 -4.35 -15.77 -2.42
CA GLY A 276 -4.14 -14.62 -1.54
C GLY A 276 -5.38 -14.19 -0.78
N LEU A 277 -6.60 -14.50 -1.27
CA LEU A 277 -7.83 -14.24 -0.53
C LEU A 277 -7.90 -15.09 0.74
N SER A 278 -7.64 -16.41 0.62
CA SER A 278 -7.63 -17.33 1.76
C SER A 278 -6.46 -17.08 2.71
N VAL A 279 -5.27 -16.82 2.18
CA VAL A 279 -4.09 -16.51 3.01
C VAL A 279 -4.31 -15.19 3.75
N GLY A 280 -4.85 -14.17 3.08
CA GLY A 280 -5.17 -12.90 3.73
C GLY A 280 -6.22 -13.04 4.82
N ALA A 281 -7.26 -13.89 4.65
CA ALA A 281 -8.24 -14.17 5.68
C ALA A 281 -7.59 -14.85 6.90
N THR A 282 -6.64 -15.77 6.68
CA THR A 282 -5.84 -16.38 7.76
C THR A 282 -4.98 -15.32 8.48
N ASN A 283 -4.36 -14.43 7.73
CA ASN A 283 -3.56 -13.32 8.26
C ASN A 283 -4.41 -12.35 9.10
N GLU A 284 -5.63 -12.04 8.65
CA GLU A 284 -6.56 -11.20 9.42
C GLU A 284 -6.96 -11.87 10.74
N ALA A 285 -7.29 -13.16 10.71
CA ALA A 285 -7.62 -13.92 11.91
C ALA A 285 -6.44 -13.96 12.91
N TYR A 286 -5.21 -14.13 12.40
CA TYR A 286 -4.01 -14.03 13.22
C TYR A 286 -3.86 -12.64 13.84
N LEU A 287 -3.96 -11.56 13.06
CA LEU A 287 -3.87 -10.19 13.57
C LEU A 287 -4.91 -9.94 14.67
N ARG A 288 -6.17 -10.32 14.45
CA ARG A 288 -7.23 -10.20 15.47
C ARG A 288 -6.87 -10.93 16.76
N SER A 289 -6.19 -12.07 16.67
CA SER A 289 -5.77 -12.87 17.84
C SER A 289 -4.64 -12.23 18.66
N ILE A 290 -3.86 -11.32 18.06
CA ILE A 290 -2.72 -10.66 18.70
C ILE A 290 -2.97 -9.20 19.07
N LEU A 291 -4.04 -8.59 18.54
CA LEU A 291 -4.51 -7.28 18.97
C LEU A 291 -5.02 -7.32 20.41
N PRO A 292 -4.82 -6.24 21.19
CA PRO A 292 -5.43 -6.16 22.51
C PRO A 292 -6.95 -6.21 22.40
N PRO A 293 -7.66 -6.78 23.40
CA PRO A 293 -9.09 -6.73 23.43
C PRO A 293 -9.56 -5.27 23.28
N GLN A 294 -10.51 -5.02 22.38
CA GLN A 294 -11.14 -3.71 22.31
C GLN A 294 -11.83 -3.47 23.64
N THR A 295 -11.43 -2.44 24.37
CA THR A 295 -12.19 -1.94 25.50
C THR A 295 -13.48 -1.35 24.93
N VAL A 296 -14.57 -2.05 25.14
CA VAL A 296 -15.96 -1.63 24.80
C VAL A 296 -16.33 -0.43 25.64
#